data_2f170be99dc227f381375d750830993e
#
_entry.id   2f170be99dc227f381375d750830993e
#
_cell.length_a   1.000
_cell.length_b   1.000
_cell.length_c   1.000
_cell.angle_alpha   90.00
_cell.angle_beta   90.00
_cell.angle_gamma   90.00
#
_symmetry.space_group_name_H-M   'P 1'
#
loop_
_entity.id
_entity.type
_entity.pdbx_description
1 polymer ?
#
loop_
_entity_poly.entity_id
_entity_poly.type
_entity_poly.pdbx_seq_one_letter_code
_entity_poly.pdbx_strand_id
1 'polypeptide(L)'
;MNVRGKTALITGASRGIGREIALESAQQGAKCLILVARNLERLNSVASEVEAFGVKAVCLPLDLSQIIEVNIAIAHVWRDFGPIDILVNCAGVAHQSSFLRSRLQDVQSEIEVNLLGMYAITRMVARRMAVQRNGRIVNVSSLMGKVAAPTMATYSATKFAILGFTQALRGELADYNIKVTALLPSLTDTDMAQDLQWFRWVSLMSPKQVAKALIAGLDRETPEILVGWQSHLAVLCNRLFPFLMEKILLIAAPKVG
;
A
#
# COMPACT_ATOMS: atom_id res chain seq x y z
N MET A 1 -8.34 12.31 -11.59
CA MET A 1 -8.74 12.98 -10.32
C MET A 1 -7.47 13.21 -9.51
N ASN A 2 -7.12 14.46 -9.26
CA ASN A 2 -5.96 14.80 -8.44
C ASN A 2 -6.33 14.85 -6.94
N VAL A 3 -5.32 14.99 -6.08
CA VAL A 3 -5.48 15.01 -4.61
C VAL A 3 -5.95 16.37 -4.09
N ARG A 4 -5.84 17.41 -4.91
CA ARG A 4 -6.13 18.82 -4.50
C ARG A 4 -7.57 18.98 -4.03
N GLY A 5 -7.74 19.56 -2.84
CA GLY A 5 -9.04 19.78 -2.23
C GLY A 5 -9.77 18.51 -1.77
N LYS A 6 -9.10 17.35 -1.73
CA LYS A 6 -9.66 16.06 -1.39
C LYS A 6 -9.32 15.63 0.03
N THR A 7 -10.21 14.86 0.64
CA THR A 7 -9.93 14.14 1.90
C THR A 7 -9.41 12.75 1.57
N ALA A 8 -8.21 12.42 2.06
CA ALA A 8 -7.60 11.11 1.86
C ALA A 8 -7.37 10.39 3.19
N LEU A 9 -7.67 9.10 3.23
CA LEU A 9 -7.32 8.20 4.31
C LEU A 9 -6.15 7.32 3.86
N ILE A 10 -5.05 7.34 4.63
CA ILE A 10 -3.80 6.65 4.29
C ILE A 10 -3.44 5.72 5.44
N THR A 11 -3.41 4.41 5.18
CA THR A 11 -2.95 3.43 6.17
C THR A 11 -1.43 3.23 6.06
N GLY A 12 -0.78 2.89 7.18
CA GLY A 12 0.68 2.81 7.24
C GLY A 12 1.37 4.18 7.14
N ALA A 13 0.67 5.26 7.54
CA ALA A 13 1.12 6.63 7.33
C ALA A 13 2.24 7.10 8.27
N SER A 14 2.62 6.33 9.28
CA SER A 14 3.62 6.75 10.30
C SER A 14 5.06 6.73 9.83
N ARG A 15 5.37 6.07 8.70
CA ARG A 15 6.74 5.94 8.15
C ARG A 15 6.73 5.48 6.69
N GLY A 16 7.92 5.47 6.07
CA GLY A 16 8.16 4.88 4.75
C GLY A 16 7.26 5.44 3.65
N ILE A 17 6.72 4.56 2.81
CA ILE A 17 5.91 4.92 1.64
C ILE A 17 4.64 5.68 2.07
N GLY A 18 3.94 5.23 3.11
CA GLY A 18 2.69 5.86 3.55
C GLY A 18 2.90 7.29 4.06
N ARG A 19 3.99 7.54 4.80
CA ARG A 19 4.39 8.89 5.22
C ARG A 19 4.66 9.78 4.00
N GLU A 20 5.46 9.33 3.04
CA GLU A 20 5.78 10.13 1.86
C GLU A 20 4.54 10.39 0.96
N ILE A 21 3.60 9.44 0.90
CA ILE A 21 2.31 9.66 0.22
C ILE A 21 1.52 10.77 0.94
N ALA A 22 1.52 10.80 2.28
CA ALA A 22 0.86 11.86 3.04
C ALA A 22 1.50 13.22 2.77
N LEU A 23 2.83 13.32 2.83
CA LEU A 23 3.56 14.57 2.59
C LEU A 23 3.38 15.07 1.14
N GLU A 24 3.51 14.18 0.14
CA GLU A 24 3.30 14.55 -1.26
C GLU A 24 1.85 14.99 -1.50
N SER A 25 0.87 14.32 -0.86
CA SER A 25 -0.54 14.72 -0.93
C SER A 25 -0.79 16.10 -0.31
N ALA A 26 -0.13 16.39 0.82
CA ALA A 26 -0.20 17.71 1.46
C ALA A 26 0.40 18.79 0.56
N GLN A 27 1.58 18.55 -0.01
CA GLN A 27 2.26 19.46 -0.94
C GLN A 27 1.41 19.75 -2.18
N GLN A 28 0.60 18.78 -2.63
CA GLN A 28 -0.32 18.93 -3.77
C GLN A 28 -1.67 19.58 -3.37
N GLY A 29 -1.83 20.02 -2.12
CA GLY A 29 -3.00 20.76 -1.65
C GLY A 29 -4.21 19.88 -1.34
N ALA A 30 -4.01 18.71 -0.74
CA ALA A 30 -5.10 17.94 -0.14
C ALA A 30 -5.88 18.82 0.86
N LYS A 31 -7.17 18.52 1.10
CA LYS A 31 -8.00 19.25 2.08
C LYS A 31 -7.77 18.72 3.50
N CYS A 32 -7.76 17.39 3.63
CA CYS A 32 -7.60 16.72 4.92
C CYS A 32 -6.93 15.36 4.70
N LEU A 33 -5.99 15.01 5.58
CA LEU A 33 -5.33 13.71 5.57
C LEU A 33 -5.62 12.97 6.88
N ILE A 34 -6.25 11.80 6.78
CA ILE A 34 -6.48 10.90 7.88
C ILE A 34 -5.36 9.87 7.88
N LEU A 35 -4.47 9.97 8.86
CA LEU A 35 -3.25 9.21 8.97
C LEU A 35 -3.47 8.02 9.90
N VAL A 36 -3.39 6.79 9.38
CA VAL A 36 -3.70 5.56 10.14
C VAL A 36 -2.43 4.73 10.33
N ALA A 37 -2.08 4.45 11.58
CA ALA A 37 -1.04 3.49 11.97
C ALA A 37 -1.14 3.18 13.46
N ARG A 38 -0.39 2.19 13.97
CA ARG A 38 -0.41 1.82 15.40
C ARG A 38 0.25 2.82 16.34
N ASN A 39 1.36 3.44 15.91
CA ASN A 39 2.17 4.32 16.73
C ASN A 39 1.68 5.77 16.62
N LEU A 40 1.01 6.26 17.67
CA LEU A 40 0.45 7.62 17.72
C LEU A 40 1.54 8.71 17.71
N GLU A 41 2.66 8.50 18.38
CA GLU A 41 3.75 9.48 18.44
C GLU A 41 4.33 9.75 17.04
N ARG A 42 4.62 8.67 16.27
CA ARG A 42 5.06 8.81 14.87
C ARG A 42 3.97 9.42 13.98
N LEU A 43 2.68 9.13 14.22
CA LEU A 43 1.60 9.78 13.48
C LEU A 43 1.56 11.28 13.76
N ASN A 44 1.73 11.70 15.01
CA ASN A 44 1.76 13.12 15.39
C ASN A 44 2.94 13.86 14.73
N SER A 45 4.11 13.22 14.64
CA SER A 45 5.24 13.78 13.90
C SER A 45 4.90 14.02 12.43
N VAL A 46 4.29 13.05 11.76
CA VAL A 46 3.88 13.20 10.35
C VAL A 46 2.75 14.23 10.22
N ALA A 47 1.82 14.26 11.18
CA ALA A 47 0.75 15.25 11.19
C ALA A 47 1.30 16.68 11.24
N SER A 48 2.26 16.94 12.10
CA SER A 48 2.92 18.26 12.17
C SER A 48 3.59 18.65 10.86
N GLU A 49 4.22 17.70 10.16
CA GLU A 49 4.81 17.94 8.84
C GLU A 49 3.73 18.23 7.77
N VAL A 50 2.60 17.53 7.80
CA VAL A 50 1.45 17.75 6.91
C VAL A 50 0.84 19.13 7.16
N GLU A 51 0.67 19.52 8.43
CA GLU A 51 0.10 20.80 8.85
C GLU A 51 0.99 21.99 8.46
N ALA A 52 2.30 21.79 8.36
CA ALA A 52 3.20 22.82 7.84
C ALA A 52 2.91 23.22 6.38
N PHE A 53 2.20 22.38 5.61
CA PHE A 53 1.67 22.74 4.29
C PHE A 53 0.29 23.38 4.32
N GLY A 54 -0.27 23.67 5.51
CA GLY A 54 -1.62 24.22 5.67
C GLY A 54 -2.75 23.18 5.48
N VAL A 55 -2.43 21.89 5.53
CA VAL A 55 -3.38 20.79 5.33
C VAL A 55 -3.79 20.21 6.69
N LYS A 56 -5.08 20.03 6.91
CA LYS A 56 -5.58 19.39 8.15
C LYS A 56 -5.12 17.95 8.22
N ALA A 57 -4.50 17.55 9.34
CA ALA A 57 -4.13 16.17 9.64
C ALA A 57 -4.98 15.61 10.78
N VAL A 58 -5.38 14.35 10.66
CA VAL A 58 -6.13 13.62 11.69
C VAL A 58 -5.40 12.32 11.96
N CYS A 59 -4.86 12.15 13.16
CA CYS A 59 -4.20 10.92 13.58
C CYS A 59 -5.22 9.90 14.07
N LEU A 60 -5.20 8.70 13.49
CA LEU A 60 -6.03 7.57 13.88
C LEU A 60 -5.12 6.40 14.29
N PRO A 61 -4.80 6.26 15.59
CA PRO A 61 -4.06 5.10 16.07
C PRO A 61 -4.95 3.85 15.96
N LEU A 62 -4.54 2.89 15.12
CA LEU A 62 -5.35 1.71 14.82
C LEU A 62 -4.47 0.53 14.41
N ASP A 63 -4.75 -0.64 14.96
CA ASP A 63 -4.20 -1.91 14.52
C ASP A 63 -5.15 -2.57 13.52
N LEU A 64 -4.67 -2.78 12.30
CA LEU A 64 -5.49 -3.34 11.22
C LEU A 64 -5.81 -4.83 11.39
N SER A 65 -5.13 -5.55 12.28
CA SER A 65 -5.48 -6.93 12.64
C SER A 65 -6.76 -7.00 13.48
N GLN A 66 -7.15 -5.89 14.13
CA GLN A 66 -8.33 -5.80 14.99
C GLN A 66 -9.57 -5.36 14.20
N ILE A 67 -10.17 -6.29 13.45
CA ILE A 67 -11.24 -6.00 12.47
C ILE A 67 -12.45 -5.27 13.09
N ILE A 68 -12.82 -5.58 14.33
CA ILE A 68 -13.95 -4.91 15.01
C ILE A 68 -13.60 -3.44 15.24
N GLU A 69 -12.41 -3.16 15.76
CA GLU A 69 -11.92 -1.79 15.99
C GLU A 69 -11.81 -1.01 14.69
N VAL A 70 -11.32 -1.65 13.62
CA VAL A 70 -11.27 -1.05 12.28
C VAL A 70 -12.64 -0.58 11.84
N ASN A 71 -13.68 -1.41 11.97
CA ASN A 71 -15.03 -1.06 11.55
C ASN A 71 -15.58 0.14 12.34
N ILE A 72 -15.38 0.15 13.66
CA ILE A 72 -15.83 1.23 14.55
C ILE A 72 -15.08 2.53 14.22
N ALA A 73 -13.75 2.47 14.15
CA ALA A 73 -12.90 3.63 13.90
C ALA A 73 -13.21 4.30 12.55
N ILE A 74 -13.37 3.50 11.48
CA ILE A 74 -13.70 4.03 10.15
C ILE A 74 -15.12 4.62 10.11
N ALA A 75 -16.06 4.07 10.86
CA ALA A 75 -17.40 4.67 10.94
C ALA A 75 -17.37 6.06 11.60
N HIS A 76 -16.61 6.21 12.69
CA HIS A 76 -16.44 7.50 13.38
C HIS A 76 -15.71 8.52 12.49
N VAL A 77 -14.58 8.12 11.91
CA VAL A 77 -13.80 9.00 11.01
C VAL A 77 -14.61 9.46 9.82
N TRP A 78 -15.44 8.58 9.25
CA TRP A 78 -16.31 8.98 8.15
C TRP A 78 -17.36 10.01 8.58
N ARG A 79 -17.97 9.83 9.75
CA ARG A 79 -18.96 10.78 10.31
C ARG A 79 -18.34 12.14 10.59
N ASP A 80 -17.13 12.17 11.16
CA ASP A 80 -16.54 13.40 11.70
C ASP A 80 -15.71 14.17 10.65
N PHE A 81 -15.14 13.47 9.66
CA PHE A 81 -14.21 14.03 8.67
C PHE A 81 -14.55 13.68 7.22
N GLY A 82 -15.62 12.95 6.98
CA GLY A 82 -16.06 12.60 5.62
C GLY A 82 -16.63 13.80 4.83
N PRO A 83 -16.84 13.61 3.55
CA PRO A 83 -16.59 12.42 2.77
C PRO A 83 -15.09 12.13 2.60
N ILE A 84 -14.72 10.84 2.58
CA ILE A 84 -13.38 10.40 2.20
C ILE A 84 -13.38 10.17 0.69
N ASP A 85 -12.62 10.96 -0.04
CA ASP A 85 -12.53 10.89 -1.49
C ASP A 85 -11.53 9.83 -1.97
N ILE A 86 -10.44 9.63 -1.20
CA ILE A 86 -9.33 8.75 -1.56
C ILE A 86 -9.00 7.85 -0.38
N LEU A 87 -8.95 6.53 -0.62
CA LEU A 87 -8.40 5.55 0.30
C LEU A 87 -7.06 5.04 -0.26
N VAL A 88 -6.01 5.10 0.56
CA VAL A 88 -4.71 4.50 0.25
C VAL A 88 -4.41 3.41 1.26
N ASN A 89 -4.54 2.16 0.85
CA ASN A 89 -4.15 0.99 1.62
C ASN A 89 -2.65 0.74 1.45
N CYS A 90 -1.83 1.35 2.33
CA CYS A 90 -0.38 1.24 2.29
C CYS A 90 0.22 0.48 3.48
N ALA A 91 -0.56 0.21 4.52
CA ALA A 91 -0.10 -0.61 5.64
C ALA A 91 0.24 -2.03 5.18
N GLY A 92 1.30 -2.57 5.75
CA GLY A 92 1.72 -3.93 5.49
C GLY A 92 2.89 -4.33 6.38
N VAL A 93 3.09 -5.63 6.49
CA VAL A 93 4.23 -6.25 7.15
C VAL A 93 4.87 -7.28 6.21
N ALA A 94 6.15 -7.54 6.40
CA ALA A 94 6.90 -8.52 5.62
C ALA A 94 7.86 -9.28 6.55
N HIS A 95 7.85 -10.60 6.44
CA HIS A 95 8.77 -11.47 7.16
C HIS A 95 9.55 -12.30 6.15
N GLN A 96 10.86 -12.39 6.36
CA GLN A 96 11.75 -13.12 5.47
C GLN A 96 12.27 -14.38 6.18
N SER A 97 12.00 -15.52 5.57
CA SER A 97 12.51 -16.81 6.05
C SER A 97 12.49 -17.85 4.94
N SER A 98 13.29 -18.91 5.05
CA SER A 98 13.04 -20.11 4.24
C SER A 98 11.68 -20.71 4.64
N PHE A 99 10.94 -21.29 3.69
CA PHE A 99 9.62 -21.85 3.95
C PHE A 99 9.61 -22.86 5.09
N LEU A 100 10.61 -23.75 5.14
CA LEU A 100 10.71 -24.79 6.16
C LEU A 100 11.01 -24.26 7.58
N ARG A 101 11.43 -22.99 7.70
CA ARG A 101 11.71 -22.32 8.98
C ARG A 101 10.74 -21.19 9.30
N SER A 102 9.73 -20.99 8.45
CA SER A 102 8.73 -19.93 8.66
C SER A 102 7.91 -20.21 9.93
N ARG A 103 7.67 -19.18 10.71
CA ARG A 103 6.83 -19.26 11.90
C ARG A 103 5.39 -18.95 11.53
N LEU A 104 4.44 -19.78 11.95
CA LEU A 104 3.01 -19.57 11.67
C LEU A 104 2.50 -18.22 12.16
N GLN A 105 3.05 -17.69 13.24
CA GLN A 105 2.71 -16.35 13.75
C GLN A 105 3.05 -15.24 12.74
N ASP A 106 4.20 -15.34 12.06
CA ASP A 106 4.61 -14.38 11.04
C ASP A 106 3.71 -14.49 9.79
N VAL A 107 3.39 -15.73 9.38
CA VAL A 107 2.44 -16.01 8.29
C VAL A 107 1.08 -15.42 8.59
N GLN A 108 0.55 -15.66 9.80
CA GLN A 108 -0.73 -15.14 10.24
C GLN A 108 -0.74 -13.60 10.26
N SER A 109 0.30 -12.97 10.82
CA SER A 109 0.44 -11.51 10.84
C SER A 109 0.43 -10.90 9.43
N GLU A 110 1.11 -11.51 8.46
CA GLU A 110 1.08 -11.04 7.06
C GLU A 110 -0.32 -11.13 6.46
N ILE A 111 -1.04 -12.21 6.69
CA ILE A 111 -2.40 -12.39 6.18
C ILE A 111 -3.37 -11.41 6.85
N GLU A 112 -3.30 -11.28 8.18
CA GLU A 112 -4.18 -10.40 8.94
C GLU A 112 -4.01 -8.93 8.56
N VAL A 113 -2.76 -8.45 8.50
CA VAL A 113 -2.51 -7.03 8.22
C VAL A 113 -2.63 -6.73 6.72
N ASN A 114 -1.96 -7.53 5.86
CA ASN A 114 -1.86 -7.21 4.44
C ASN A 114 -3.16 -7.48 3.68
N LEU A 115 -3.97 -8.45 4.12
CA LEU A 115 -5.20 -8.83 3.42
C LEU A 115 -6.46 -8.51 4.22
N LEU A 116 -6.65 -9.09 5.41
CA LEU A 116 -7.91 -8.96 6.13
C LEU A 116 -8.15 -7.52 6.60
N GLY A 117 -7.12 -6.86 7.14
CA GLY A 117 -7.20 -5.46 7.57
C GLY A 117 -7.46 -4.52 6.39
N MET A 118 -6.72 -4.70 5.29
CA MET A 118 -6.96 -3.96 4.05
C MET A 118 -8.39 -4.18 3.52
N TYR A 119 -8.86 -5.43 3.50
CA TYR A 119 -10.22 -5.78 3.06
C TYR A 119 -11.27 -5.08 3.94
N ALA A 120 -11.12 -5.12 5.27
CA ALA A 120 -12.07 -4.52 6.20
C ALA A 120 -12.22 -3.00 5.97
N ILE A 121 -11.10 -2.26 5.91
CA ILE A 121 -11.12 -0.82 5.61
C ILE A 121 -11.75 -0.56 4.24
N THR A 122 -11.30 -1.30 3.21
CA THR A 122 -11.79 -1.11 1.85
C THR A 122 -13.30 -1.30 1.78
N ARG A 123 -13.82 -2.36 2.41
CA ARG A 123 -15.26 -2.63 2.44
C ARG A 123 -16.05 -1.50 3.10
N MET A 124 -15.56 -0.95 4.22
CA MET A 124 -16.23 0.12 4.96
C MET A 124 -16.24 1.43 4.19
N VAL A 125 -15.14 1.77 3.54
CA VAL A 125 -14.99 3.01 2.76
C VAL A 125 -15.72 2.88 1.41
N ALA A 126 -15.54 1.78 0.68
CA ALA A 126 -16.15 1.57 -0.62
C ALA A 126 -17.68 1.61 -0.59
N ARG A 127 -18.31 1.03 0.45
CA ARG A 127 -19.77 1.10 0.63
C ARG A 127 -20.29 2.55 0.69
N ARG A 128 -19.55 3.43 1.35
CA ARG A 128 -19.91 4.84 1.49
C ARG A 128 -19.61 5.63 0.22
N MET A 129 -18.48 5.34 -0.43
CA MET A 129 -18.14 5.89 -1.74
C MET A 129 -19.20 5.49 -2.80
N ALA A 130 -19.73 4.27 -2.72
CA ALA A 130 -20.78 3.81 -3.65
C ALA A 130 -22.09 4.61 -3.50
N VAL A 131 -22.48 4.96 -2.28
CA VAL A 131 -23.65 5.83 -2.03
C VAL A 131 -23.40 7.23 -2.63
N GLN A 132 -22.17 7.76 -2.53
CA GLN A 132 -21.78 9.05 -3.09
C GLN A 132 -21.55 9.01 -4.60
N ARG A 133 -21.46 7.80 -5.20
CA ARG A 133 -21.09 7.59 -6.61
C ARG A 133 -19.80 8.30 -7.00
N ASN A 134 -18.85 8.34 -6.08
CA ASN A 134 -17.55 8.97 -6.29
C ASN A 134 -16.53 8.41 -5.29
N GLY A 135 -15.33 8.11 -5.77
CA GLY A 135 -14.24 7.68 -4.90
C GLY A 135 -13.03 7.15 -5.66
N ARG A 136 -11.92 7.05 -4.93
CA ARG A 136 -10.72 6.40 -5.43
C ARG A 136 -10.10 5.52 -4.36
N ILE A 137 -9.73 4.31 -4.73
CA ILE A 137 -9.07 3.34 -3.87
C ILE A 137 -7.72 2.99 -4.49
N VAL A 138 -6.66 3.11 -3.69
CA VAL A 138 -5.32 2.70 -4.04
C VAL A 138 -4.90 1.56 -3.13
N ASN A 139 -4.55 0.42 -3.70
CA ASN A 139 -4.01 -0.71 -2.96
C ASN A 139 -2.50 -0.83 -3.26
N VAL A 140 -1.68 -0.69 -2.22
CA VAL A 140 -0.23 -0.83 -2.34
C VAL A 140 0.14 -2.31 -2.27
N SER A 141 0.43 -2.87 -3.44
CA SER A 141 1.00 -4.20 -3.58
C SER A 141 2.54 -4.14 -3.51
N SER A 142 3.21 -4.76 -4.43
CA SER A 142 4.67 -4.81 -4.59
C SER A 142 4.99 -5.35 -5.98
N LEU A 143 6.23 -5.18 -6.45
CA LEU A 143 6.78 -5.99 -7.53
C LEU A 143 6.60 -7.49 -7.24
N MET A 144 6.71 -7.90 -5.96
CA MET A 144 6.46 -9.27 -5.51
C MET A 144 5.00 -9.73 -5.63
N GLY A 145 4.09 -8.88 -6.06
CA GLY A 145 2.73 -9.26 -6.50
C GLY A 145 2.66 -9.69 -7.96
N LYS A 146 3.72 -9.51 -8.74
CA LYS A 146 3.85 -9.98 -10.14
C LYS A 146 4.96 -11.01 -10.33
N VAL A 147 5.98 -10.94 -9.47
CA VAL A 147 7.19 -11.79 -9.53
C VAL A 147 7.45 -12.29 -8.12
N ALA A 148 7.04 -13.54 -7.84
CA ALA A 148 7.22 -14.14 -6.52
C ALA A 148 8.70 -14.39 -6.22
N ALA A 149 9.12 -14.14 -4.98
CA ALA A 149 10.51 -14.19 -4.60
C ALA A 149 10.77 -15.31 -3.56
N PRO A 150 11.84 -16.12 -3.71
CA PRO A 150 12.29 -17.04 -2.67
C PRO A 150 12.49 -16.32 -1.34
N THR A 151 12.33 -17.02 -0.24
CA THR A 151 12.39 -16.51 1.15
C THR A 151 11.29 -15.52 1.54
N MET A 152 10.43 -15.12 0.60
CA MET A 152 9.30 -14.18 0.79
C MET A 152 7.97 -14.80 0.31
N ALA A 153 7.78 -16.11 0.52
CA ALA A 153 6.65 -16.85 -0.04
C ALA A 153 5.29 -16.30 0.41
N THR A 154 5.07 -16.13 1.72
CA THR A 154 3.80 -15.62 2.24
C THR A 154 3.59 -14.16 1.86
N TYR A 155 4.63 -13.33 1.98
CA TYR A 155 4.55 -11.93 1.55
C TYR A 155 4.16 -11.84 0.06
N SER A 156 4.84 -12.59 -0.82
CA SER A 156 4.50 -12.64 -2.25
C SER A 156 3.05 -13.07 -2.44
N ALA A 157 2.60 -14.14 -1.76
CA ALA A 157 1.21 -14.59 -1.83
C ALA A 157 0.21 -13.48 -1.46
N THR A 158 0.46 -12.74 -0.37
CA THR A 158 -0.41 -11.61 0.01
C THR A 158 -0.41 -10.50 -1.04
N LYS A 159 0.75 -10.21 -1.66
CA LYS A 159 0.86 -9.16 -2.68
C LYS A 159 0.24 -9.56 -4.03
N PHE A 160 0.28 -10.84 -4.41
CA PHE A 160 -0.51 -11.37 -5.54
C PHE A 160 -2.01 -11.29 -5.25
N ALA A 161 -2.45 -11.69 -4.05
CA ALA A 161 -3.85 -11.60 -3.64
C ALA A 161 -4.39 -10.17 -3.71
N ILE A 162 -3.60 -9.16 -3.29
CA ILE A 162 -3.94 -7.74 -3.41
C ILE A 162 -4.17 -7.34 -4.88
N LEU A 163 -3.38 -7.84 -5.82
CA LEU A 163 -3.57 -7.53 -7.24
C LEU A 163 -4.86 -8.14 -7.80
N GLY A 164 -5.11 -9.42 -7.49
CA GLY A 164 -6.37 -10.08 -7.90
C GLY A 164 -7.59 -9.36 -7.33
N PHE A 165 -7.56 -9.04 -6.03
CA PHE A 165 -8.59 -8.28 -5.36
C PHE A 165 -8.80 -6.89 -5.99
N THR A 166 -7.72 -6.16 -6.28
CA THR A 166 -7.77 -4.83 -6.91
C THR A 166 -8.37 -4.88 -8.30
N GLN A 167 -8.02 -5.90 -9.08
CA GLN A 167 -8.57 -6.10 -10.42
C GLN A 167 -10.06 -6.39 -10.40
N ALA A 168 -10.52 -7.29 -9.53
CA ALA A 168 -11.93 -7.62 -9.36
C ALA A 168 -12.74 -6.40 -8.91
N LEU A 169 -12.28 -5.71 -7.85
CA LEU A 169 -12.93 -4.50 -7.35
C LEU A 169 -13.06 -3.40 -8.39
N ARG A 170 -12.10 -3.26 -9.30
CA ARG A 170 -12.15 -2.27 -10.38
C ARG A 170 -13.38 -2.49 -11.27
N GLY A 171 -13.70 -3.75 -11.58
CA GLY A 171 -14.90 -4.12 -12.32
C GLY A 171 -16.17 -3.88 -11.52
N GLU A 172 -16.22 -4.39 -10.29
CA GLU A 172 -17.41 -4.32 -9.43
C GLU A 172 -17.81 -2.88 -9.05
N LEU A 173 -16.83 -1.98 -8.89
CA LEU A 173 -17.06 -0.62 -8.43
C LEU A 173 -17.16 0.42 -9.57
N ALA A 174 -16.98 0.01 -10.82
CA ALA A 174 -17.04 0.91 -11.98
C ALA A 174 -18.38 1.62 -12.10
N ASP A 175 -19.50 0.90 -11.92
CA ASP A 175 -20.84 1.46 -12.00
C ASP A 175 -21.16 2.49 -10.91
N TYR A 176 -20.35 2.49 -9.83
CA TYR A 176 -20.45 3.46 -8.74
C TYR A 176 -19.50 4.66 -8.92
N ASN A 177 -18.83 4.77 -10.08
CA ASN A 177 -17.83 5.80 -10.35
C ASN A 177 -16.67 5.80 -9.33
N ILE A 178 -16.27 4.62 -8.88
CA ILE A 178 -15.12 4.41 -7.99
C ILE A 178 -13.97 3.83 -8.80
N LYS A 179 -12.85 4.55 -8.83
CA LYS A 179 -11.62 4.09 -9.52
C LYS A 179 -10.76 3.29 -8.56
N VAL A 180 -10.25 2.14 -8.99
CA VAL A 180 -9.39 1.28 -8.17
C VAL A 180 -8.05 1.08 -8.86
N THR A 181 -6.97 1.43 -8.17
CA THR A 181 -5.60 1.44 -8.69
C THR A 181 -4.70 0.55 -7.82
N ALA A 182 -3.84 -0.24 -8.45
CA ALA A 182 -2.75 -0.93 -7.77
C ALA A 182 -1.44 -0.10 -7.89
N LEU A 183 -0.74 0.09 -6.77
CA LEU A 183 0.62 0.64 -6.75
C LEU A 183 1.61 -0.49 -6.48
N LEU A 184 2.61 -0.64 -7.34
CA LEU A 184 3.58 -1.73 -7.29
C LEU A 184 5.01 -1.17 -7.13
N PRO A 185 5.43 -0.85 -5.90
CA PRO A 185 6.82 -0.49 -5.63
C PRO A 185 7.76 -1.69 -5.79
N SER A 186 9.01 -1.43 -6.19
CA SER A 186 10.14 -2.35 -6.00
C SER A 186 10.73 -2.19 -4.60
N LEU A 187 11.95 -2.70 -4.38
CA LEU A 187 12.68 -2.52 -3.13
C LEU A 187 12.80 -1.02 -2.81
N THR A 188 12.20 -0.61 -1.70
CA THR A 188 12.12 0.79 -1.31
C THR A 188 12.79 0.97 0.05
N ASP A 189 13.60 2.01 0.20
CA ASP A 189 14.34 2.34 1.43
C ASP A 189 13.37 2.74 2.55
N THR A 190 13.01 1.78 3.36
CA THR A 190 12.07 1.90 4.47
C THR A 190 12.57 1.08 5.65
N ASP A 191 12.11 1.39 6.85
CA ASP A 191 12.40 0.58 8.05
C ASP A 191 12.10 -0.93 7.79
N MET A 192 11.00 -1.24 7.09
CA MET A 192 10.65 -2.61 6.72
C MET A 192 11.74 -3.28 5.86
N ALA A 193 12.32 -2.55 4.92
CA ALA A 193 13.36 -3.10 4.03
C ALA A 193 14.72 -3.24 4.73
N GLN A 194 14.98 -2.45 5.77
CA GLN A 194 16.22 -2.53 6.55
C GLN A 194 16.26 -3.82 7.39
N ASP A 195 15.11 -4.34 7.79
CA ASP A 195 15.00 -5.62 8.52
C ASP A 195 15.15 -6.86 7.60
N LEU A 196 15.24 -6.67 6.28
CA LEU A 196 15.32 -7.74 5.29
C LEU A 196 16.71 -7.84 4.67
N GLN A 197 17.13 -9.04 4.33
CA GLN A 197 18.29 -9.27 3.48
C GLN A 197 17.89 -9.03 2.01
N TRP A 198 18.65 -8.16 1.32
CA TRP A 198 18.28 -7.73 -0.02
C TRP A 198 18.70 -8.73 -1.09
N PHE A 199 17.86 -8.81 -2.12
CA PHE A 199 18.20 -9.54 -3.34
C PHE A 199 19.35 -8.84 -4.08
N ARG A 200 20.25 -9.62 -4.65
CA ARG A 200 21.36 -9.08 -5.46
C ARG A 200 20.80 -8.34 -6.67
N TRP A 201 21.50 -7.30 -7.10
CA TRP A 201 21.21 -6.49 -8.29
C TRP A 201 19.91 -5.71 -8.27
N VAL A 202 19.19 -5.67 -7.17
CA VAL A 202 17.98 -4.84 -7.04
C VAL A 202 18.38 -3.45 -6.54
N SER A 203 18.05 -2.44 -7.32
CA SER A 203 18.28 -1.04 -6.93
C SER A 203 17.25 -0.57 -5.90
N LEU A 204 17.75 0.07 -4.87
CA LEU A 204 16.93 0.70 -3.84
C LEU A 204 16.32 1.99 -4.38
N MET A 205 15.02 2.19 -4.17
CA MET A 205 14.34 3.45 -4.51
C MET A 205 13.92 4.19 -3.25
N SER A 206 13.78 5.52 -3.34
CA SER A 206 13.29 6.30 -2.21
C SER A 206 11.77 6.20 -2.08
N PRO A 207 11.21 6.24 -0.85
CA PRO A 207 9.77 6.32 -0.63
C PRO A 207 9.13 7.53 -1.34
N LYS A 208 9.86 8.64 -1.44
CA LYS A 208 9.43 9.85 -2.16
C LYS A 208 9.22 9.61 -3.65
N GLN A 209 10.08 8.80 -4.31
CA GLN A 209 9.87 8.43 -5.71
C GLN A 209 8.58 7.63 -5.89
N VAL A 210 8.26 6.72 -4.95
CA VAL A 210 7.02 5.95 -4.95
C VAL A 210 5.80 6.86 -4.78
N ALA A 211 5.84 7.81 -3.84
CA ALA A 211 4.77 8.77 -3.62
C ALA A 211 4.51 9.64 -4.86
N LYS A 212 5.56 10.19 -5.48
CA LYS A 212 5.44 10.97 -6.71
C LYS A 212 4.85 10.15 -7.87
N ALA A 213 5.28 8.89 -8.02
CA ALA A 213 4.73 8.00 -9.03
C ALA A 213 3.24 7.73 -8.81
N LEU A 214 2.81 7.57 -7.54
CA LEU A 214 1.40 7.44 -7.20
C LEU A 214 0.62 8.67 -7.64
N ILE A 215 1.01 9.87 -7.22
CA ILE A 215 0.29 11.10 -7.56
C ILE A 215 0.17 11.28 -9.08
N ALA A 216 1.27 11.10 -9.82
CA ALA A 216 1.24 11.17 -11.28
C ALA A 216 0.33 10.10 -11.91
N GLY A 217 0.30 8.90 -11.34
CA GLY A 217 -0.58 7.83 -11.80
C GLY A 217 -2.05 8.09 -11.51
N LEU A 218 -2.36 8.75 -10.40
CA LEU A 218 -3.71 9.17 -10.07
C LEU A 218 -4.25 10.20 -11.07
N ASP A 219 -3.43 11.15 -11.48
CA ASP A 219 -3.82 12.15 -12.48
C ASP A 219 -4.11 11.52 -13.85
N ARG A 220 -3.34 10.50 -14.22
CA ARG A 220 -3.49 9.76 -15.50
C ARG A 220 -4.55 8.66 -15.44
N GLU A 221 -5.17 8.42 -14.28
CA GLU A 221 -6.12 7.32 -14.04
C GLU A 221 -5.54 5.93 -14.36
N THR A 222 -4.25 5.74 -14.13
CA THR A 222 -3.53 4.50 -14.43
C THR A 222 -4.03 3.35 -13.54
N PRO A 223 -4.47 2.22 -14.09
CA PRO A 223 -5.03 1.11 -13.30
C PRO A 223 -3.97 0.35 -12.48
N GLU A 224 -2.74 0.29 -12.99
CA GLU A 224 -1.58 -0.30 -12.31
C GLU A 224 -0.37 0.62 -12.47
N ILE A 225 0.19 1.08 -11.35
CA ILE A 225 1.36 1.96 -11.32
C ILE A 225 2.57 1.13 -10.91
N LEU A 226 3.34 0.68 -11.87
CA LEU A 226 4.59 -0.03 -11.67
C LEU A 226 5.73 0.98 -11.54
N VAL A 227 6.44 0.97 -10.41
CA VAL A 227 7.45 1.99 -10.10
C VAL A 227 8.85 1.47 -10.39
N GLY A 228 9.63 2.25 -11.16
CA GLY A 228 11.02 1.96 -11.50
C GLY A 228 11.18 1.09 -12.75
N TRP A 229 12.22 1.37 -13.55
CA TRP A 229 12.47 0.66 -14.80
C TRP A 229 12.78 -0.84 -14.62
N GLN A 230 13.49 -1.19 -13.53
CA GLN A 230 13.79 -2.58 -13.20
C GLN A 230 12.52 -3.40 -12.97
N SER A 231 11.49 -2.80 -12.37
CA SER A 231 10.19 -3.45 -12.17
C SER A 231 9.51 -3.79 -13.49
N HIS A 232 9.56 -2.89 -14.49
CA HIS A 232 9.00 -3.14 -15.82
C HIS A 232 9.76 -4.29 -16.52
N LEU A 233 11.08 -4.27 -16.43
CA LEU A 233 11.92 -5.32 -17.01
C LEU A 233 11.64 -6.68 -16.33
N ALA A 234 11.60 -6.72 -15.00
CA ALA A 234 11.36 -7.96 -14.26
C ALA A 234 9.97 -8.56 -14.58
N VAL A 235 8.93 -7.73 -14.65
CA VAL A 235 7.57 -8.19 -15.01
C VAL A 235 7.53 -8.70 -16.43
N LEU A 236 8.19 -7.99 -17.39
CA LEU A 236 8.27 -8.43 -18.78
C LEU A 236 9.02 -9.77 -18.92
N CYS A 237 10.17 -9.91 -18.26
CA CYS A 237 10.96 -11.14 -18.25
C CYS A 237 10.16 -12.29 -17.62
N ASN A 238 9.50 -12.06 -16.51
CA ASN A 238 8.67 -13.07 -15.85
C ASN A 238 7.49 -13.53 -16.72
N ARG A 239 6.92 -12.62 -17.51
CA ARG A 239 5.82 -12.94 -18.42
C ARG A 239 6.27 -13.75 -19.63
N LEU A 240 7.42 -13.40 -20.22
CA LEU A 240 7.92 -14.04 -21.45
C LEU A 240 8.76 -15.29 -21.19
N PHE A 241 9.52 -15.29 -20.10
CA PHE A 241 10.49 -16.32 -19.77
C PHE A 241 10.41 -16.71 -18.27
N PRO A 242 9.27 -17.25 -17.76
CA PRO A 242 9.06 -17.50 -16.35
C PRO A 242 10.13 -18.41 -15.72
N PHE A 243 10.49 -19.51 -16.39
CA PHE A 243 11.51 -20.43 -15.88
C PHE A 243 12.92 -19.81 -15.78
N LEU A 244 13.25 -18.89 -16.69
CA LEU A 244 14.50 -18.13 -16.61
C LEU A 244 14.47 -17.16 -15.44
N MET A 245 13.34 -16.48 -15.24
CA MET A 245 13.17 -15.57 -14.11
C MET A 245 13.26 -16.27 -12.76
N GLU A 246 12.69 -17.47 -12.63
CA GLU A 246 12.84 -18.30 -11.42
C GLU A 246 14.31 -18.61 -11.12
N LYS A 247 15.10 -19.00 -12.13
CA LYS A 247 16.54 -19.27 -11.97
C LYS A 247 17.30 -18.00 -11.54
N ILE A 248 17.00 -16.87 -12.16
CA ILE A 248 17.60 -15.57 -11.78
C ILE A 248 17.29 -15.24 -10.33
N LEU A 249 16.04 -15.40 -9.92
CA LEU A 249 15.62 -15.13 -8.54
C LEU A 249 16.28 -16.05 -7.52
N LEU A 250 16.46 -17.33 -7.85
CA LEU A 250 17.19 -18.27 -6.98
C LEU A 250 18.66 -17.85 -6.77
N ILE A 251 19.33 -17.35 -7.82
CA ILE A 251 20.70 -16.86 -7.73
C ILE A 251 20.78 -15.51 -7.00
N ALA A 252 19.78 -14.65 -7.20
CA ALA A 252 19.72 -13.33 -6.58
C ALA A 252 19.26 -13.36 -5.12
N ALA A 253 18.53 -14.40 -4.71
CA ALA A 253 17.96 -14.52 -3.38
C ALA A 253 19.05 -14.59 -2.28
N PRO A 254 18.83 -13.93 -1.14
CA PRO A 254 19.71 -14.09 0.01
C PRO A 254 19.61 -15.51 0.57
N LYS A 255 20.74 -15.97 1.12
CA LYS A 255 20.78 -17.23 1.88
C LYS A 255 20.29 -16.94 3.31
N VAL A 256 19.01 -17.08 3.52
CA VAL A 256 18.42 -16.95 4.86
C VAL A 256 18.59 -18.29 5.58
N GLY A 257 19.33 -18.27 6.68
CA GLY A 257 19.64 -19.45 7.49
C GLY A 257 18.43 -20.00 8.26
#